data_124345308b683064577d713665211895
#
_entry.id   124345308b683064577d713665211895
#
_cell.length_a   1.000
_cell.length_b   1.000
_cell.length_c   1.000
_cell.angle_alpha   90.00
_cell.angle_beta   90.00
_cell.angle_gamma   90.00
#
_symmetry.space_group_name_H-M   'P 1'
#
loop_
_entity.id
_entity.type
_entity.pdbx_description
1 polymer ?
#
loop_
_entity_poly.entity_id
_entity_poly.type
_entity_poly.pdbx_seq_one_letter_code
_entity_poly.pdbx_strand_id
1 'polypeptide(L)'
;MIRYCRTTLMVCAAMLAANTFAHGDESAQIRFTTDVVPVLTKLGCNSGGCHGKATGQNGFKLSLLGFEPEFDYQAIVKESRGRRILPGAPEHSLVLVKATNEKPHGGGQRTSIGSEEYEIMRRWIGGGMVAPAADDPVVERITVSPHEKVMENR
;
A
#
# COMPACT_ATOMS: atom_id res chain seq x y z
N MET A 1 54.27 -23.01 57.72
CA MET A 1 53.21 -22.03 57.96
C MET A 1 52.82 -21.40 56.61
N ILE A 2 51.72 -21.86 56.02
CA ILE A 2 51.25 -21.40 54.69
C ILE A 2 49.97 -20.62 54.93
N ARG A 3 50.02 -19.30 54.61
CA ARG A 3 48.87 -18.40 54.73
C ARG A 3 48.09 -18.43 53.40
N TYR A 4 46.87 -18.91 53.46
CA TYR A 4 45.90 -18.85 52.35
C TYR A 4 45.35 -17.41 52.22
N CYS A 5 45.65 -16.80 51.09
CA CYS A 5 45.03 -15.55 50.69
C CYS A 5 43.70 -15.87 49.93
N ARG A 6 42.57 -15.55 50.58
CA ARG A 6 41.25 -15.68 49.96
C ARG A 6 41.00 -14.47 49.08
N THR A 7 41.17 -14.62 47.81
CA THR A 7 40.69 -13.62 46.82
C THR A 7 39.21 -13.82 46.56
N THR A 8 38.44 -12.89 47.01
CA THR A 8 36.98 -12.80 46.77
C THR A 8 36.75 -12.39 45.32
N LEU A 9 36.19 -13.30 44.53
CA LEU A 9 35.83 -13.02 43.15
C LEU A 9 34.48 -12.29 43.14
N MET A 10 34.49 -11.01 42.83
CA MET A 10 33.30 -10.20 42.71
C MET A 10 32.75 -10.39 41.29
N VAL A 11 31.66 -11.14 41.17
CA VAL A 11 30.96 -11.35 39.89
C VAL A 11 30.05 -10.14 39.65
N CYS A 12 30.47 -9.22 38.78
CA CYS A 12 29.63 -8.18 38.23
C CYS A 12 28.67 -8.80 37.18
N ALA A 13 27.44 -9.07 37.58
CA ALA A 13 26.36 -9.38 36.65
C ALA A 13 25.95 -8.08 35.92
N ALA A 14 26.47 -7.85 34.74
CA ALA A 14 25.98 -6.81 33.86
C ALA A 14 24.61 -7.24 33.31
N MET A 15 23.53 -6.65 33.81
CA MET A 15 22.22 -6.75 33.18
C MET A 15 22.23 -5.97 31.89
N LEU A 16 22.37 -6.65 30.76
CA LEU A 16 22.03 -6.11 29.44
C LEU A 16 20.49 -5.99 29.39
N ALA A 17 19.98 -4.80 29.65
CA ALA A 17 18.61 -4.45 29.28
C ALA A 17 18.55 -4.43 27.75
N ALA A 18 18.03 -5.50 27.15
CA ALA A 18 17.67 -5.54 25.75
C ALA A 18 16.49 -4.57 25.56
N ASN A 19 16.78 -3.34 25.11
CA ASN A 19 15.78 -2.45 24.57
C ASN A 19 15.26 -3.08 23.26
N THR A 20 14.21 -3.88 23.35
CA THR A 20 13.40 -4.24 22.20
C THR A 20 12.66 -2.97 21.75
N PHE A 21 13.26 -2.20 20.87
CA PHE A 21 12.49 -1.26 20.07
C PHE A 21 11.49 -2.10 19.31
N ALA A 22 10.21 -1.97 19.66
CA ALA A 22 9.12 -2.44 18.83
C ALA A 22 9.23 -1.66 17.51
N HIS A 23 9.93 -2.23 16.53
CA HIS A 23 9.79 -1.82 15.15
C HIS A 23 8.31 -2.07 14.85
N GLY A 24 7.55 -0.98 14.66
CA GLY A 24 6.24 -1.09 14.05
C GLY A 24 6.41 -1.95 12.81
N ASP A 25 5.54 -2.91 12.63
CA ASP A 25 5.59 -3.94 11.60
C ASP A 25 5.62 -3.29 10.19
N GLU A 26 6.80 -2.89 9.76
CA GLU A 26 7.08 -2.36 8.42
C GLU A 26 7.00 -3.47 7.36
N SER A 27 6.74 -4.71 7.82
CA SER A 27 6.65 -5.90 7.00
C SER A 27 5.20 -6.34 6.73
N ALA A 28 4.18 -5.60 7.17
CA ALA A 28 2.80 -5.94 6.85
C ALA A 28 2.65 -6.03 5.33
N GLN A 29 2.29 -7.22 4.86
CA GLN A 29 2.09 -7.49 3.44
C GLN A 29 0.98 -6.58 2.89
N ILE A 30 1.31 -5.78 1.88
CA ILE A 30 0.31 -4.94 1.20
C ILE A 30 -0.69 -5.85 0.47
N ARG A 31 -1.96 -5.72 0.81
CA ARG A 31 -3.06 -6.48 0.20
C ARG A 31 -3.73 -5.68 -0.90
N PHE A 32 -4.14 -6.35 -1.95
CA PHE A 32 -4.79 -5.65 -3.06
C PHE A 32 -6.12 -5.01 -2.65
N THR A 33 -6.98 -5.77 -1.99
CA THR A 33 -8.34 -5.38 -1.67
C THR A 33 -8.40 -4.24 -0.63
N THR A 34 -7.56 -4.31 0.42
CA THR A 34 -7.63 -3.36 1.55
C THR A 34 -6.66 -2.19 1.46
N ASP A 35 -5.63 -2.28 0.61
CA ASP A 35 -4.62 -1.23 0.51
C ASP A 35 -4.58 -0.62 -0.89
N VAL A 36 -4.53 -1.45 -1.95
CA VAL A 36 -4.38 -0.95 -3.34
C VAL A 36 -5.70 -0.38 -3.89
N VAL A 37 -6.82 -1.09 -3.72
CA VAL A 37 -8.13 -0.61 -4.20
C VAL A 37 -8.52 0.74 -3.56
N PRO A 38 -8.37 0.97 -2.24
CA PRO A 38 -8.57 2.29 -1.64
C PRO A 38 -7.68 3.38 -2.22
N VAL A 39 -6.41 3.08 -2.51
CA VAL A 39 -5.50 4.01 -3.18
C VAL A 39 -6.03 4.39 -4.57
N LEU A 40 -6.41 3.41 -5.39
CA LEU A 40 -6.97 3.66 -6.73
C LEU A 40 -8.23 4.55 -6.65
N THR A 41 -9.07 4.33 -5.64
CA THR A 41 -10.29 5.11 -5.41
C THR A 41 -9.98 6.52 -4.94
N LYS A 42 -9.09 6.69 -3.96
CA LYS A 42 -8.64 7.98 -3.45
C LYS A 42 -8.04 8.86 -4.53
N LEU A 43 -7.24 8.26 -5.41
CA LEU A 43 -6.62 8.94 -6.55
C LEU A 43 -7.59 9.16 -7.72
N GLY A 44 -8.79 8.60 -7.66
CA GLY A 44 -9.83 8.70 -8.70
C GLY A 44 -9.54 7.87 -9.95
N CYS A 45 -8.57 6.95 -9.89
CA CYS A 45 -8.20 6.11 -11.03
C CYS A 45 -9.36 5.25 -11.55
N ASN A 46 -10.17 4.71 -10.63
CA ASN A 46 -11.32 3.86 -10.90
C ASN A 46 -12.66 4.63 -10.89
N SER A 47 -12.63 5.96 -10.97
CA SER A 47 -13.85 6.77 -11.12
C SER A 47 -14.43 6.68 -12.52
N GLY A 48 -15.72 7.05 -12.66
CA GLY A 48 -16.42 7.06 -13.94
C GLY A 48 -15.87 8.05 -14.97
N GLY A 49 -15.09 9.03 -14.55
CA GLY A 49 -14.37 9.96 -15.44
C GLY A 49 -13.03 9.41 -15.95
N CYS A 50 -12.51 8.38 -15.31
CA CYS A 50 -11.21 7.76 -15.60
C CYS A 50 -11.39 6.32 -16.08
N HIS A 51 -10.72 5.36 -15.43
CA HIS A 51 -10.74 3.97 -15.88
C HIS A 51 -11.97 3.17 -15.43
N GLY A 52 -12.78 3.70 -14.48
CA GLY A 52 -14.01 3.05 -13.99
C GLY A 52 -15.22 3.20 -14.91
N LYS A 53 -15.11 3.91 -16.04
CA LYS A 53 -16.20 3.96 -17.01
C LYS A 53 -16.33 2.67 -17.82
N ALA A 54 -17.53 2.41 -18.37
CA ALA A 54 -17.85 1.16 -19.06
C ALA A 54 -16.85 0.75 -20.15
N THR A 55 -16.24 1.71 -20.86
CA THR A 55 -15.24 1.47 -21.91
C THR A 55 -13.79 1.56 -21.41
N GLY A 56 -13.56 1.99 -20.17
CA GLY A 56 -12.22 2.33 -19.69
C GLY A 56 -11.58 3.50 -20.48
N GLN A 57 -10.27 3.63 -20.42
CA GLN A 57 -9.48 4.61 -21.18
C GLN A 57 -8.28 3.90 -21.82
N ASN A 58 -8.11 4.07 -23.13
CA ASN A 58 -6.95 3.55 -23.88
C ASN A 58 -6.67 2.05 -23.63
N GLY A 59 -7.73 1.22 -23.58
CA GLY A 59 -7.61 -0.21 -23.32
C GLY A 59 -7.24 -0.58 -21.88
N PHE A 60 -7.41 0.34 -20.93
CA PHE A 60 -7.31 0.08 -19.50
C PHE A 60 -8.65 0.41 -18.84
N LYS A 61 -9.29 -0.60 -18.31
CA LYS A 61 -10.57 -0.52 -17.62
C LYS A 61 -10.41 -1.04 -16.21
N LEU A 62 -11.05 -0.37 -15.25
CA LEU A 62 -11.21 -0.81 -13.87
C LEU A 62 -12.70 -0.89 -13.55
N SER A 63 -13.05 -1.60 -12.50
CA SER A 63 -14.39 -1.57 -11.95
C SER A 63 -14.67 -0.20 -11.32
N LEU A 64 -15.92 0.22 -11.34
CA LEU A 64 -16.30 1.51 -10.75
C LEU A 64 -16.07 1.47 -9.24
N LEU A 65 -15.22 2.39 -8.75
CA LEU A 65 -14.86 2.53 -7.34
C LEU A 65 -14.34 1.25 -6.66
N GLY A 66 -13.78 0.32 -7.44
CA GLY A 66 -13.21 -0.90 -6.92
C GLY A 66 -14.23 -1.98 -6.53
N PHE A 67 -15.42 -1.95 -7.13
CA PHE A 67 -16.50 -2.89 -6.82
C PHE A 67 -16.16 -4.35 -7.14
N GLU A 68 -15.27 -4.60 -8.10
CA GLU A 68 -14.82 -5.93 -8.51
C GLU A 68 -13.29 -6.05 -8.40
N PRO A 69 -12.73 -6.25 -7.19
CA PRO A 69 -11.28 -6.26 -6.98
C PRO A 69 -10.53 -7.29 -7.83
N GLU A 70 -11.10 -8.47 -8.03
CA GLU A 70 -10.50 -9.51 -8.87
C GLU A 70 -10.38 -9.05 -10.33
N PHE A 71 -11.41 -8.40 -10.87
CA PHE A 71 -11.37 -7.81 -12.21
C PHE A 71 -10.27 -6.74 -12.29
N ASP A 72 -10.19 -5.85 -11.29
CA ASP A 72 -9.19 -4.78 -11.24
C ASP A 72 -7.77 -5.34 -11.17
N TYR A 73 -7.56 -6.38 -10.38
CA TYR A 73 -6.29 -7.07 -10.30
C TYR A 73 -5.87 -7.64 -11.66
N GLN A 74 -6.77 -8.37 -12.35
CA GLN A 74 -6.51 -8.92 -13.68
C GLN A 74 -6.17 -7.81 -14.67
N ALA A 75 -6.94 -6.71 -14.65
CA ALA A 75 -6.71 -5.56 -15.51
C ALA A 75 -5.33 -4.92 -15.30
N ILE A 76 -4.88 -4.80 -14.06
CA ILE A 76 -3.58 -4.18 -13.75
C ILE A 76 -2.43 -5.13 -14.05
N VAL A 77 -2.52 -6.37 -13.57
CA VAL A 77 -1.37 -7.29 -13.53
C VAL A 77 -1.23 -8.12 -14.81
N LYS A 78 -2.34 -8.60 -15.38
CA LYS A 78 -2.29 -9.60 -16.44
C LYS A 78 -2.66 -9.09 -17.82
N GLU A 79 -3.62 -8.19 -17.92
CA GLU A 79 -4.05 -7.68 -19.22
C GLU A 79 -2.93 -6.97 -19.99
N SER A 80 -3.09 -6.89 -21.29
CA SER A 80 -2.12 -6.28 -22.20
C SER A 80 -0.70 -6.84 -22.00
N ARG A 81 -0.57 -8.13 -21.71
CA ARG A 81 0.69 -8.86 -21.45
C ARG A 81 1.44 -8.33 -20.21
N GLY A 82 0.74 -7.87 -19.21
CA GLY A 82 1.33 -7.38 -17.97
C GLY A 82 2.14 -6.08 -18.10
N ARG A 83 2.05 -5.37 -19.21
CA ARG A 83 2.88 -4.18 -19.49
C ARG A 83 2.74 -3.04 -18.48
N ARG A 84 1.70 -3.09 -17.63
CA ARG A 84 1.43 -2.02 -16.66
C ARG A 84 2.31 -2.12 -15.43
N ILE A 85 2.91 -3.28 -15.22
CA ILE A 85 3.65 -3.64 -14.02
C ILE A 85 5.08 -4.07 -14.38
N LEU A 86 6.07 -3.61 -13.61
CA LEU A 86 7.47 -4.02 -13.73
C LEU A 86 8.00 -4.40 -12.35
N PRO A 87 7.83 -5.66 -11.88
CA PRO A 87 8.20 -6.05 -10.52
C PRO A 87 9.68 -5.88 -10.18
N GLY A 88 10.57 -6.05 -11.17
CA GLY A 88 12.02 -5.89 -11.00
C GLY A 88 12.48 -4.44 -10.84
N ALA A 89 11.62 -3.46 -11.16
CA ALA A 89 11.85 -2.04 -10.97
C ALA A 89 10.49 -1.34 -10.80
N PRO A 90 9.84 -1.49 -9.62
CA PRO A 90 8.46 -1.07 -9.39
C PRO A 90 8.18 0.38 -9.75
N GLU A 91 9.13 1.29 -9.47
CA GLU A 91 9.06 2.72 -9.78
C GLU A 91 8.90 3.01 -11.28
N HIS A 92 9.35 2.10 -12.13
CA HIS A 92 9.22 2.20 -13.58
C HIS A 92 7.95 1.52 -14.14
N SER A 93 7.11 0.98 -13.26
CA SER A 93 5.81 0.42 -13.67
C SER A 93 4.95 1.48 -14.35
N LEU A 94 4.34 1.13 -15.49
CA LEU A 94 3.54 2.08 -16.26
C LEU A 94 2.41 2.70 -15.43
N VAL A 95 1.83 1.95 -14.51
CA VAL A 95 0.78 2.46 -13.60
C VAL A 95 1.31 3.60 -12.72
N LEU A 96 2.54 3.52 -12.22
CA LEU A 96 3.16 4.55 -11.38
C LEU A 96 3.63 5.76 -12.20
N VAL A 97 4.40 5.54 -13.28
CA VAL A 97 4.91 6.65 -14.10
C VAL A 97 3.80 7.44 -14.81
N LYS A 98 2.61 6.83 -15.01
CA LYS A 98 1.41 7.53 -15.46
C LYS A 98 0.73 8.29 -14.33
N ALA A 99 0.63 7.70 -13.14
CA ALA A 99 0.01 8.35 -12.00
C ALA A 99 0.83 9.57 -11.50
N THR A 100 2.16 9.52 -11.59
CA THR A 100 3.07 10.64 -11.26
C THR A 100 3.20 11.67 -12.38
N ASN A 101 2.66 11.39 -13.56
CA ASN A 101 2.79 12.19 -14.77
C ASN A 101 4.23 12.30 -15.34
N GLU A 102 5.14 11.40 -14.91
CA GLU A 102 6.45 11.25 -15.56
C GLU A 102 6.33 10.83 -17.03
N LYS A 103 5.24 10.15 -17.36
CA LYS A 103 4.78 9.91 -18.73
C LYS A 103 3.43 10.60 -18.95
N PRO A 104 3.22 11.26 -20.08
CA PRO A 104 1.98 11.98 -20.38
C PRO A 104 0.73 11.12 -20.07
N HIS A 105 -0.18 11.67 -19.28
CA HIS A 105 -1.38 11.00 -18.79
C HIS A 105 -2.60 11.91 -18.95
N GLY A 106 -3.62 11.47 -19.69
CA GLY A 106 -4.84 12.26 -19.92
C GLY A 106 -5.60 12.61 -18.64
N GLY A 107 -5.43 11.82 -17.56
CA GLY A 107 -5.95 12.12 -16.22
C GLY A 107 -5.12 13.14 -15.43
N GLY A 108 -3.98 13.59 -15.96
CA GLY A 108 -3.02 14.42 -15.23
C GLY A 108 -2.28 13.67 -14.12
N GLN A 109 -1.58 14.43 -13.29
CA GLN A 109 -0.90 13.89 -12.10
C GLN A 109 -1.93 13.50 -11.03
N ARG A 110 -1.83 12.29 -10.51
CA ARG A 110 -2.72 11.74 -9.47
C ARG A 110 -2.03 11.59 -8.12
N THR A 111 -0.73 11.37 -8.14
CA THR A 111 0.10 11.20 -6.94
C THR A 111 1.48 11.77 -7.18
N SER A 112 2.29 11.86 -6.13
CA SER A 112 3.68 12.30 -6.21
C SER A 112 4.60 11.16 -5.75
N ILE A 113 5.81 11.12 -6.28
CA ILE A 113 6.86 10.21 -5.80
C ILE A 113 7.06 10.44 -4.30
N GLY A 114 7.10 9.36 -3.53
CA GLY A 114 7.28 9.39 -2.07
C GLY A 114 6.01 9.71 -1.27
N SER A 115 4.85 9.93 -1.91
CA SER A 115 3.58 9.98 -1.17
C SER A 115 3.19 8.60 -0.65
N GLU A 116 2.33 8.56 0.36
CA GLU A 116 1.83 7.32 0.96
C GLU A 116 1.20 6.41 -0.11
N GLU A 117 0.36 6.96 -0.97
CA GLU A 117 -0.31 6.24 -2.04
C GLU A 117 0.69 5.65 -3.06
N TYR A 118 1.71 6.44 -3.41
CA TYR A 118 2.78 5.98 -4.28
C TYR A 118 3.54 4.81 -3.65
N GLU A 119 3.92 4.93 -2.37
CA GLU A 119 4.68 3.91 -1.66
C GLU A 119 3.88 2.61 -1.44
N ILE A 120 2.59 2.69 -1.17
CA ILE A 120 1.71 1.52 -1.10
C ILE A 120 1.74 0.77 -2.43
N MET A 121 1.52 1.47 -3.54
CA MET A 121 1.54 0.86 -4.87
C MET A 121 2.92 0.29 -5.21
N ARG A 122 4.00 1.03 -4.96
CA ARG A 122 5.37 0.59 -5.23
C ARG A 122 5.73 -0.66 -4.43
N ARG A 123 5.41 -0.69 -3.13
CA ARG A 123 5.67 -1.83 -2.24
C ARG A 123 4.84 -3.04 -2.64
N TRP A 124 3.57 -2.86 -3.01
CA TRP A 124 2.74 -3.96 -3.51
C TRP A 124 3.34 -4.58 -4.77
N ILE A 125 3.77 -3.77 -5.73
CA ILE A 125 4.41 -4.25 -6.96
C ILE A 125 5.70 -5.00 -6.65
N GLY A 126 6.58 -4.43 -5.84
CA GLY A 126 7.87 -5.03 -5.46
C GLY A 126 7.71 -6.26 -4.57
N GLY A 127 6.62 -6.35 -3.81
CA GLY A 127 6.26 -7.49 -2.95
C GLY A 127 5.61 -8.66 -3.68
N GLY A 128 5.54 -8.61 -5.02
CA GLY A 128 5.01 -9.72 -5.81
C GLY A 128 3.52 -9.63 -6.16
N MET A 129 2.90 -8.46 -5.92
CA MET A 129 1.52 -8.18 -6.34
C MET A 129 0.52 -9.22 -5.83
N VAL A 130 0.43 -9.36 -4.51
CA VAL A 130 -0.52 -10.30 -3.89
C VAL A 130 -1.92 -10.04 -4.43
N ALA A 131 -2.54 -11.10 -4.92
CA ALA A 131 -3.90 -11.06 -5.48
C ALA A 131 -4.96 -10.94 -4.38
N PRO A 132 -6.18 -10.51 -4.71
CA PRO A 132 -7.32 -10.62 -3.81
C PRO A 132 -7.50 -12.06 -3.30
N ALA A 133 -7.85 -12.21 -2.04
CA ALA A 133 -8.10 -13.49 -1.41
C ALA A 133 -9.47 -13.52 -0.72
N ALA A 134 -10.07 -14.71 -0.64
CA ALA A 134 -11.40 -14.86 -0.03
C ALA A 134 -11.43 -14.53 1.47
N ASP A 135 -10.28 -14.55 2.13
CA ASP A 135 -10.07 -14.21 3.53
C ASP A 135 -9.56 -12.78 3.75
N ASP A 136 -9.55 -11.95 2.71
CA ASP A 136 -9.23 -10.55 2.87
C ASP A 136 -10.21 -9.87 3.84
N PRO A 137 -9.72 -9.01 4.74
CA PRO A 137 -10.58 -8.27 5.66
C PRO A 137 -11.64 -7.45 4.94
N VAL A 138 -12.86 -7.46 5.46
CA VAL A 138 -13.98 -6.66 4.96
C VAL A 138 -14.41 -5.63 5.99
N VAL A 139 -14.89 -4.47 5.55
CA VAL A 139 -15.45 -3.45 6.44
C VAL A 139 -16.87 -3.89 6.85
N GLU A 140 -17.05 -4.27 8.10
CA GLU A 140 -18.37 -4.65 8.63
C GLU A 140 -19.22 -3.44 9.00
N ARG A 141 -18.58 -2.36 9.46
CA ARG A 141 -19.29 -1.17 9.95
C ARG A 141 -18.45 0.09 9.84
N ILE A 142 -19.13 1.18 9.49
CA ILE A 142 -18.58 2.53 9.56
C ILE A 142 -19.42 3.33 10.55
N THR A 143 -18.77 3.95 11.53
CA THR A 143 -19.42 4.88 12.46
C THR A 143 -18.94 6.29 12.17
N VAL A 144 -19.87 7.21 11.92
CA VAL A 144 -19.57 8.62 11.65
C VAL A 144 -19.94 9.45 12.87
N SER A 145 -19.00 10.29 13.32
CA SER A 145 -19.22 11.23 14.42
C SER A 145 -18.66 12.62 14.04
N PRO A 146 -19.44 13.68 14.25
CA PRO A 146 -20.83 13.72 14.67
C PRO A 146 -21.78 13.24 13.58
N HIS A 147 -22.96 12.72 13.95
CA HIS A 147 -23.99 12.26 13.01
C HIS A 147 -24.53 13.39 12.14
N GLU A 148 -24.56 14.61 12.67
CA GLU A 148 -25.00 15.80 11.97
C GLU A 148 -24.01 16.93 12.17
N LYS A 149 -23.76 17.71 11.13
CA LYS A 149 -22.94 18.92 11.16
C LYS A 149 -23.62 20.00 10.32
N VAL A 150 -23.99 21.11 10.95
CA VAL A 150 -24.47 22.29 10.22
C VAL A 150 -23.27 22.96 9.56
N MET A 151 -23.32 23.12 8.25
CA MET A 151 -22.31 23.83 7.46
C MET A 151 -22.83 25.25 7.20
N GLU A 152 -22.11 26.26 7.68
CA GLU A 152 -22.38 27.65 7.32
C GLU A 152 -21.80 27.92 5.93
N ASN A 153 -22.66 28.45 5.03
CA ASN A 153 -22.19 28.93 3.74
C ASN A 153 -21.37 30.22 3.97
N ARG A 154 -20.13 30.20 3.52
CA ARG A 154 -19.26 31.38 3.44
C ARG A 154 -19.39 32.05 2.10
#